data_c92b9940a137ec7f65815b835747b76b
#
_entry.id   c92b9940a137ec7f65815b835747b76b
#
_cell.length_a   1.000
_cell.length_b   1.000
_cell.length_c   1.000
_cell.angle_alpha   90.00
_cell.angle_beta   90.00
_cell.angle_gamma   90.00
#
_symmetry.space_group_name_H-M   'P 1'
#
loop_
_entity.id
_entity.type
_entity.pdbx_description
1 polymer ?
#
loop_
_entity_poly.entity_id
_entity_poly.type
_entity_poly.pdbx_seq_one_letter_code
_entity_poly.pdbx_strand_id
1 'polypeptide(L)'
;MLTKSFIEFLYDAAHIQRWNEHIRPSGFTELDKQAHKMMIMYVLARHEEDDHGAQLNWRLLIEGGIFEFLQRNVLTDIKPQIFHEMMRVYGKELNAWVYQELRRRIPDIQEDFMEKMQLYFEYPQYCAMEKKILRAAHYLATKWEFELIYHFNEGIYGSEDTKAVIENELEDHYDLAAVKKLALKGKSSKFIDLVGQLRFQKRWAQSPRVPETSVMGHVLLVAIMGYFCAVKLGACDERIVGDFLCGLFHDLPEVLTRDIISPVKRSVPGLDELIKRMEERMVAEKILPLLPYTWHEDILYYTQDEFSNRVRIDGKVVHTSIEEISSKYNKPGFHAIDGSVLKGCDNLSAFVEVWLSRRYGITSKHMEEGERAIREQYKNKIIGGIDFGRVYDEFPIID
;
A
#
# COMPACT_ATOMS: atom_id res chain seq x y z
N MET A 1 -12.44 10.21 -9.29
CA MET A 1 -12.27 9.69 -7.94
C MET A 1 -11.00 10.16 -7.23
N LEU A 2 -9.94 10.58 -7.89
CA LEU A 2 -8.79 11.22 -7.21
C LEU A 2 -9.17 12.65 -6.84
N THR A 3 -9.80 12.82 -5.67
CA THR A 3 -10.30 14.08 -5.11
C THR A 3 -9.73 14.30 -3.73
N LYS A 4 -9.75 15.56 -3.27
CA LYS A 4 -9.29 15.91 -1.92
C LYS A 4 -10.00 15.07 -0.85
N SER A 5 -11.33 14.92 -0.93
CA SER A 5 -12.10 14.15 0.06
C SER A 5 -11.69 12.69 0.12
N PHE A 6 -11.43 12.06 -1.03
CA PHE A 6 -10.93 10.69 -1.08
C PHE A 6 -9.53 10.57 -0.48
N ILE A 7 -8.63 11.48 -0.86
CA ILE A 7 -7.25 11.45 -0.38
C ILE A 7 -7.21 11.67 1.13
N GLU A 8 -7.91 12.67 1.67
CA GLU A 8 -8.01 12.90 3.12
C GLU A 8 -8.54 11.65 3.83
N PHE A 9 -9.58 11.00 3.26
CA PHE A 9 -10.11 9.77 3.82
C PHE A 9 -9.08 8.63 3.88
N LEU A 10 -8.22 8.48 2.87
CA LEU A 10 -7.14 7.49 2.91
C LEU A 10 -6.16 7.77 4.07
N TYR A 11 -5.86 9.05 4.32
CA TYR A 11 -4.97 9.46 5.41
C TYR A 11 -5.56 9.28 6.81
N ASP A 12 -6.90 9.20 6.96
CA ASP A 12 -7.54 8.92 8.26
C ASP A 12 -6.97 7.64 8.90
N ALA A 13 -6.61 6.63 8.09
CA ALA A 13 -6.00 5.39 8.57
C ALA A 13 -4.65 5.57 9.29
N ALA A 14 -3.93 6.67 9.04
CA ALA A 14 -2.69 7.00 9.75
C ALA A 14 -2.94 7.46 11.20
N HIS A 15 -4.17 7.89 11.51
CA HIS A 15 -4.57 8.26 12.87
C HIS A 15 -5.11 7.07 13.67
N ILE A 16 -5.55 5.99 13.01
CA ILE A 16 -6.10 4.81 13.67
C ILE A 16 -4.94 4.01 14.28
N GLN A 17 -4.80 4.16 15.61
CA GLN A 17 -3.75 3.47 16.36
C GLN A 17 -4.19 2.04 16.69
N ARG A 18 -3.29 1.09 16.54
CA ARG A 18 -3.51 -0.32 16.84
C ARG A 18 -2.83 -0.72 18.16
N TRP A 19 -3.29 -1.79 18.78
CA TRP A 19 -2.73 -2.31 20.04
C TRP A 19 -2.78 -1.28 21.20
N ASN A 20 -3.88 -0.54 21.28
CA ASN A 20 -4.04 0.54 22.27
C ASN A 20 -4.05 0.03 23.73
N GLU A 21 -4.35 -1.24 23.96
CA GLU A 21 -4.32 -1.92 25.26
C GLU A 21 -2.96 -2.53 25.62
N HIS A 22 -1.95 -2.41 24.76
CA HIS A 22 -0.63 -3.02 24.96
C HIS A 22 0.48 -1.95 25.01
N ILE A 23 1.55 -2.27 25.73
CA ILE A 23 2.81 -1.51 25.64
C ILE A 23 3.39 -1.75 24.25
N ARG A 24 3.56 -0.69 23.47
CA ARG A 24 4.01 -0.76 22.10
C ARG A 24 4.90 0.42 21.71
N PRO A 25 5.82 0.24 20.74
CA PRO A 25 6.49 1.36 20.09
C PRO A 25 5.50 2.26 19.35
N SER A 26 5.92 3.47 18.98
CA SER A 26 5.19 4.31 18.02
C SER A 26 5.18 3.65 16.63
N GLY A 27 4.19 3.98 15.78
CA GLY A 27 4.17 3.52 14.38
C GLY A 27 3.33 2.25 14.15
N PHE A 28 2.41 1.90 15.07
CA PHE A 28 1.44 0.83 14.85
C PHE A 28 0.10 1.44 14.44
N THR A 29 0.00 1.84 13.17
CA THR A 29 -1.22 2.40 12.59
C THR A 29 -1.96 1.38 11.71
N GLU A 30 -3.26 1.62 11.49
CA GLU A 30 -4.02 0.78 10.56
C GLU A 30 -3.48 0.92 9.13
N LEU A 31 -3.02 2.12 8.72
CA LEU A 31 -2.40 2.35 7.42
C LEU A 31 -1.19 1.43 7.20
N ASP A 32 -0.27 1.38 8.16
CA ASP A 32 0.94 0.53 8.06
C ASP A 32 0.60 -0.96 8.06
N LYS A 33 -0.39 -1.36 8.85
CA LYS A 33 -0.84 -2.75 8.89
C LYS A 33 -1.45 -3.17 7.56
N GLN A 34 -2.26 -2.34 6.93
CA GLN A 34 -2.87 -2.64 5.65
C GLN A 34 -1.81 -2.68 4.53
N ALA A 35 -0.81 -1.79 4.56
CA ALA A 35 0.31 -1.84 3.63
C ALA A 35 1.11 -3.15 3.75
N HIS A 36 1.47 -3.54 4.97
CA HIS A 36 2.16 -4.81 5.23
C HIS A 36 1.32 -6.02 4.78
N LYS A 37 0.01 -6.00 5.05
CA LYS A 37 -0.94 -7.02 4.58
C LYS A 37 -0.91 -7.16 3.06
N MET A 38 -0.85 -6.06 2.28
CA MET A 38 -0.81 -6.12 0.82
C MET A 38 0.52 -6.70 0.32
N MET A 39 1.65 -6.41 0.98
CA MET A 39 2.93 -7.04 0.65
C MET A 39 2.94 -8.54 0.99
N ILE A 40 2.34 -8.94 2.11
CA ILE A 40 2.16 -10.35 2.49
C ILE A 40 1.21 -11.04 1.50
N MET A 41 0.12 -10.42 1.10
CA MET A 41 -0.80 -10.91 0.08
C MET A 41 -0.05 -11.24 -1.23
N TYR A 42 0.84 -10.35 -1.69
CA TYR A 42 1.68 -10.62 -2.85
C TYR A 42 2.49 -11.91 -2.68
N VAL A 43 3.15 -12.08 -1.54
CA VAL A 43 3.96 -13.28 -1.25
C VAL A 43 3.10 -14.55 -1.23
N LEU A 44 1.92 -14.50 -0.58
CA LEU A 44 1.01 -15.64 -0.52
C LEU A 44 0.49 -16.01 -1.91
N ALA A 45 0.01 -15.03 -2.67
CA ALA A 45 -0.53 -15.23 -4.01
C ALA A 45 0.51 -15.86 -4.95
N ARG A 46 1.73 -15.32 -4.97
CA ARG A 46 2.82 -15.87 -5.81
C ARG A 46 3.20 -17.31 -5.43
N HIS A 47 3.20 -17.64 -4.14
CA HIS A 47 3.45 -19.02 -3.74
C HIS A 47 2.30 -19.97 -4.14
N GLU A 48 1.04 -19.52 -4.05
CA GLU A 48 -0.08 -20.37 -4.50
C GLU A 48 -0.05 -20.59 -6.02
N GLU A 49 0.37 -19.59 -6.80
CA GLU A 49 0.60 -19.76 -8.25
C GLU A 49 1.75 -20.72 -8.54
N ASP A 50 2.92 -20.52 -7.92
CA ASP A 50 4.14 -21.30 -8.20
C ASP A 50 4.04 -22.74 -7.69
N ASP A 51 3.46 -22.98 -6.52
CA ASP A 51 3.45 -24.30 -5.87
C ASP A 51 2.21 -25.14 -6.22
N HIS A 52 1.07 -24.50 -6.44
CA HIS A 52 -0.20 -25.17 -6.68
C HIS A 52 -0.80 -24.91 -8.07
N GLY A 53 -0.18 -24.04 -8.87
CA GLY A 53 -0.72 -23.63 -10.16
C GLY A 53 -2.06 -22.90 -10.06
N ALA A 54 -2.30 -22.22 -8.92
CA ALA A 54 -3.52 -21.48 -8.69
C ALA A 54 -3.71 -20.41 -9.78
N GLN A 55 -4.92 -20.30 -10.30
CA GLN A 55 -5.30 -19.24 -11.24
C GLN A 55 -5.95 -18.11 -10.43
N LEU A 56 -5.17 -17.08 -10.08
CA LEU A 56 -5.63 -15.97 -9.26
C LEU A 56 -6.00 -14.77 -10.11
N ASN A 57 -7.06 -14.09 -9.72
CA ASN A 57 -7.38 -12.79 -10.27
C ASN A 57 -6.70 -11.69 -9.44
N TRP A 58 -5.53 -11.24 -9.91
CA TRP A 58 -4.74 -10.22 -9.23
C TRP A 58 -5.48 -8.90 -9.04
N ARG A 59 -6.34 -8.52 -10.00
CA ARG A 59 -7.16 -7.33 -9.85
C ARG A 59 -8.15 -7.49 -8.69
N LEU A 60 -8.81 -8.64 -8.54
CA LEU A 60 -9.71 -8.91 -7.42
C LEU A 60 -8.98 -9.01 -6.07
N LEU A 61 -7.74 -9.51 -6.04
CA LEU A 61 -6.90 -9.46 -4.85
C LEU A 61 -6.65 -8.01 -4.41
N ILE A 62 -6.29 -7.13 -5.34
CA ILE A 62 -6.03 -5.71 -5.07
C ILE A 62 -7.32 -5.02 -4.66
N GLU A 63 -8.41 -5.17 -5.42
CA GLU A 63 -9.71 -4.59 -5.12
C GLU A 63 -10.21 -5.05 -3.74
N GLY A 64 -10.12 -6.35 -3.43
CA GLY A 64 -10.49 -6.89 -2.13
C GLY A 64 -9.69 -6.28 -0.98
N GLY A 65 -8.37 -6.12 -1.16
CA GLY A 65 -7.52 -5.43 -0.20
C GLY A 65 -7.91 -3.98 0.04
N ILE A 66 -8.26 -3.25 -1.03
CA ILE A 66 -8.75 -1.86 -0.96
C ILE A 66 -10.13 -1.81 -0.28
N PHE A 67 -11.05 -2.73 -0.59
CA PHE A 67 -12.38 -2.80 0.05
C PHE A 67 -12.25 -2.99 1.56
N GLU A 68 -11.41 -3.93 2.01
CA GLU A 68 -11.17 -4.16 3.42
C GLU A 68 -10.49 -2.95 4.11
N PHE A 69 -9.58 -2.27 3.42
CA PHE A 69 -8.96 -1.03 3.91
C PHE A 69 -10.00 0.08 4.11
N LEU A 70 -10.86 0.33 3.11
CA LEU A 70 -11.90 1.37 3.21
C LEU A 70 -12.93 1.03 4.29
N GLN A 71 -13.34 -0.24 4.42
CA GLN A 71 -14.25 -0.68 5.48
C GLN A 71 -13.64 -0.43 6.86
N ARG A 72 -12.37 -0.80 7.06
CA ARG A 72 -11.67 -0.59 8.34
C ARG A 72 -11.50 0.88 8.67
N ASN A 73 -11.27 1.72 7.66
CA ASN A 73 -11.16 3.16 7.87
C ASN A 73 -12.47 3.81 8.35
N VAL A 74 -13.62 3.25 7.97
CA VAL A 74 -14.94 3.66 8.50
C VAL A 74 -15.17 3.09 9.90
N LEU A 75 -14.88 1.81 10.13
CA LEU A 75 -15.17 1.09 11.39
C LEU A 75 -14.17 1.39 12.50
N THR A 76 -12.99 1.91 12.16
CA THR A 76 -11.89 2.23 13.07
C THR A 76 -11.31 1.02 13.81
N ASP A 77 -10.67 1.25 14.98
CA ASP A 77 -10.04 0.18 15.77
C ASP A 77 -11.07 -0.52 16.67
N ILE A 78 -11.51 -1.69 16.24
CA ILE A 78 -12.40 -2.56 17.00
C ILE A 78 -11.64 -3.85 17.33
N LYS A 79 -11.70 -4.30 18.59
CA LYS A 79 -11.09 -5.58 18.99
C LYS A 79 -11.59 -6.72 18.09
N PRO A 80 -10.72 -7.63 17.61
CA PRO A 80 -11.10 -8.68 16.66
C PRO A 80 -12.30 -9.52 17.11
N GLN A 81 -12.35 -9.95 18.36
CA GLN A 81 -13.47 -10.77 18.88
C GLN A 81 -14.80 -10.01 18.82
N ILE A 82 -14.79 -8.72 19.18
CA ILE A 82 -15.98 -7.86 19.11
C ILE A 82 -16.39 -7.64 17.66
N PHE A 83 -15.43 -7.36 16.79
CA PHE A 83 -15.67 -7.20 15.36
C PHE A 83 -16.29 -8.44 14.73
N HIS A 84 -15.76 -9.64 15.03
CA HIS A 84 -16.31 -10.90 14.51
C HIS A 84 -17.75 -11.13 14.99
N GLU A 85 -18.04 -10.88 16.25
CA GLU A 85 -19.40 -11.02 16.77
C GLU A 85 -20.35 -10.00 16.15
N MET A 86 -19.94 -8.74 16.02
CA MET A 86 -20.72 -7.71 15.32
C MET A 86 -21.02 -8.12 13.88
N MET A 87 -20.01 -8.60 13.14
CA MET A 87 -20.18 -9.03 11.75
C MET A 87 -21.03 -10.30 11.63
N ARG A 88 -20.98 -11.19 12.61
CA ARG A 88 -21.82 -12.39 12.65
C ARG A 88 -23.30 -12.07 12.88
N VAL A 89 -23.60 -11.10 13.73
CA VAL A 89 -24.98 -10.75 14.13
C VAL A 89 -25.57 -9.68 13.22
N TYR A 90 -24.79 -8.64 12.88
CA TYR A 90 -25.25 -7.43 12.19
C TYR A 90 -24.43 -7.12 10.92
N GLY A 91 -23.79 -8.12 10.32
CA GLY A 91 -22.85 -7.88 9.21
C GLY A 91 -23.47 -7.16 8.02
N LYS A 92 -24.73 -7.47 7.67
CA LYS A 92 -25.43 -6.81 6.56
C LYS A 92 -25.72 -5.35 6.86
N GLU A 93 -26.25 -5.05 8.05
CA GLU A 93 -26.58 -3.71 8.49
C GLU A 93 -25.32 -2.85 8.65
N LEU A 94 -24.25 -3.42 9.20
CA LEU A 94 -22.95 -2.74 9.32
C LEU A 94 -22.36 -2.42 7.96
N ASN A 95 -22.35 -3.36 7.03
CA ASN A 95 -21.89 -3.12 5.68
C ASN A 95 -22.74 -2.05 4.97
N ALA A 96 -24.07 -2.11 5.09
CA ALA A 96 -24.94 -1.08 4.53
C ALA A 96 -24.62 0.31 5.09
N TRP A 97 -24.37 0.40 6.41
CA TRP A 97 -23.93 1.65 7.03
C TRP A 97 -22.56 2.11 6.51
N VAL A 98 -21.59 1.20 6.37
CA VAL A 98 -20.28 1.51 5.80
C VAL A 98 -20.42 2.09 4.37
N TYR A 99 -21.28 1.50 3.52
CA TYR A 99 -21.50 2.01 2.16
C TYR A 99 -22.10 3.41 2.15
N GLN A 100 -23.02 3.71 3.08
CA GLN A 100 -23.58 5.05 3.24
C GLN A 100 -22.50 6.06 3.69
N GLU A 101 -21.66 5.69 4.66
CA GLU A 101 -20.57 6.53 5.13
C GLU A 101 -19.52 6.78 4.05
N LEU A 102 -19.19 5.78 3.23
CA LEU A 102 -18.27 5.96 2.11
C LEU A 102 -18.86 6.93 1.07
N ARG A 103 -20.12 6.79 0.67
CA ARG A 103 -20.76 7.74 -0.24
C ARG A 103 -20.81 9.16 0.34
N ARG A 104 -21.02 9.29 1.65
CA ARG A 104 -21.04 10.60 2.32
C ARG A 104 -19.67 11.25 2.37
N ARG A 105 -18.62 10.48 2.67
CA ARG A 105 -17.24 10.98 2.82
C ARG A 105 -16.51 11.13 1.49
N ILE A 106 -16.86 10.31 0.52
CA ILE A 106 -16.25 10.26 -0.82
C ILE A 106 -17.37 10.39 -1.86
N PRO A 107 -17.91 11.62 -2.08
CA PRO A 107 -19.06 11.82 -2.99
C PRO A 107 -18.80 11.36 -4.43
N ASP A 108 -17.54 11.36 -4.86
CA ASP A 108 -17.12 10.99 -6.22
C ASP A 108 -16.71 9.51 -6.34
N ILE A 109 -17.05 8.67 -5.35
CA ILE A 109 -16.78 7.23 -5.44
C ILE A 109 -17.60 6.62 -6.59
N GLN A 110 -16.96 5.84 -7.44
CA GLN A 110 -17.61 5.26 -8.61
C GLN A 110 -18.60 4.18 -8.19
N GLU A 111 -19.79 4.16 -8.82
CA GLU A 111 -20.83 3.21 -8.45
C GLU A 111 -20.45 1.77 -8.76
N ASP A 112 -19.79 1.50 -9.89
CA ASP A 112 -19.28 0.17 -10.23
C ASP A 112 -18.26 -0.38 -9.22
N PHE A 113 -17.43 0.50 -8.63
CA PHE A 113 -16.53 0.15 -7.55
C PHE A 113 -17.31 -0.21 -6.27
N MET A 114 -18.36 0.54 -5.95
CA MET A 114 -19.22 0.25 -4.80
C MET A 114 -20.02 -1.05 -4.98
N GLU A 115 -20.53 -1.33 -6.18
CA GLU A 115 -21.20 -2.59 -6.50
C GLU A 115 -20.27 -3.79 -6.31
N LYS A 116 -19.03 -3.72 -6.78
CA LYS A 116 -18.01 -4.76 -6.55
C LYS A 116 -17.69 -4.93 -5.07
N MET A 117 -17.59 -3.84 -4.31
CA MET A 117 -17.39 -3.88 -2.87
C MET A 117 -18.55 -4.59 -2.15
N GLN A 118 -19.80 -4.34 -2.57
CA GLN A 118 -20.96 -5.03 -2.04
C GLN A 118 -20.91 -6.52 -2.37
N LEU A 119 -20.63 -6.90 -3.63
CA LEU A 119 -20.45 -8.29 -4.04
C LEU A 119 -19.35 -8.98 -3.18
N TYR A 120 -18.25 -8.27 -2.93
CA TYR A 120 -17.18 -8.80 -2.11
C TYR A 120 -17.62 -9.14 -0.69
N PHE A 121 -18.32 -8.27 0.00
CA PHE A 121 -18.72 -8.50 1.40
C PHE A 121 -19.98 -9.35 1.56
N GLU A 122 -20.92 -9.32 0.62
CA GLU A 122 -22.21 -9.99 0.76
C GLU A 122 -22.22 -11.43 0.22
N TYR A 123 -21.35 -11.74 -0.75
CA TYR A 123 -21.34 -13.07 -1.37
C TYR A 123 -20.04 -13.82 -1.05
N PRO A 124 -20.09 -14.82 -0.14
CA PRO A 124 -18.89 -15.56 0.26
C PRO A 124 -18.14 -16.25 -0.89
N GLN A 125 -18.87 -16.69 -1.93
CA GLN A 125 -18.29 -17.39 -3.08
C GLN A 125 -17.67 -16.46 -4.13
N TYR A 126 -17.98 -15.15 -4.08
CA TYR A 126 -17.34 -14.18 -4.96
C TYR A 126 -15.88 -14.02 -4.57
N CYS A 127 -14.96 -14.30 -5.50
CA CYS A 127 -13.50 -14.32 -5.31
C CYS A 127 -13.06 -15.07 -4.03
N ALA A 128 -13.55 -16.30 -3.83
CA ALA A 128 -13.35 -17.05 -2.58
C ALA A 128 -11.87 -17.34 -2.27
N MET A 129 -11.06 -17.62 -3.30
CA MET A 129 -9.61 -17.88 -3.12
C MET A 129 -8.86 -16.59 -2.79
N GLU A 130 -9.19 -15.51 -3.46
CA GLU A 130 -8.61 -14.18 -3.21
C GLU A 130 -8.93 -13.71 -1.78
N LYS A 131 -10.18 -13.86 -1.34
CA LYS A 131 -10.58 -13.57 0.07
C LYS A 131 -9.80 -14.41 1.07
N LYS A 132 -9.58 -15.69 0.77
CA LYS A 132 -8.82 -16.59 1.65
C LYS A 132 -7.38 -16.11 1.79
N ILE A 133 -6.73 -15.75 0.69
CA ILE A 133 -5.37 -15.19 0.69
C ILE A 133 -5.32 -13.88 1.48
N LEU A 134 -6.27 -12.96 1.26
CA LEU A 134 -6.34 -11.69 1.97
C LEU A 134 -6.56 -11.87 3.47
N ARG A 135 -7.39 -12.84 3.88
CA ARG A 135 -7.61 -13.17 5.29
C ARG A 135 -6.35 -13.74 5.93
N ALA A 136 -5.68 -14.67 5.27
CA ALA A 136 -4.39 -15.20 5.74
C ALA A 136 -3.34 -14.09 5.87
N ALA A 137 -3.24 -13.19 4.88
CA ALA A 137 -2.34 -12.04 4.93
C ALA A 137 -2.66 -11.09 6.10
N HIS A 138 -3.97 -10.90 6.41
CA HIS A 138 -4.41 -10.10 7.56
C HIS A 138 -3.89 -10.67 8.88
N TYR A 139 -4.05 -11.98 9.11
CA TYR A 139 -3.60 -12.63 10.35
C TYR A 139 -2.07 -12.71 10.44
N LEU A 140 -1.37 -12.93 9.33
CA LEU A 140 0.10 -12.88 9.30
C LEU A 140 0.65 -11.49 9.63
N ALA A 141 0.03 -10.42 9.11
CA ALA A 141 0.40 -9.05 9.48
C ALA A 141 0.13 -8.77 10.97
N THR A 142 -1.01 -9.25 11.49
CA THR A 142 -1.38 -9.12 12.91
C THR A 142 -0.43 -9.90 13.81
N LYS A 143 -0.09 -11.14 13.43
CA LYS A 143 0.90 -11.97 14.14
C LYS A 143 2.26 -11.28 14.21
N TRP A 144 2.73 -10.76 13.08
CA TRP A 144 4.00 -10.05 13.01
C TRP A 144 4.04 -8.84 13.95
N GLU A 145 2.98 -8.02 13.98
CA GLU A 145 2.87 -6.91 14.94
C GLU A 145 2.90 -7.39 16.38
N PHE A 146 2.13 -8.44 16.68
CA PHE A 146 2.03 -8.97 18.04
C PHE A 146 3.36 -9.58 18.53
N GLU A 147 4.08 -10.32 17.68
CA GLU A 147 5.41 -10.86 18.02
C GLU A 147 6.40 -9.76 18.41
N LEU A 148 6.35 -8.58 17.79
CA LEU A 148 7.21 -7.45 18.15
C LEU A 148 6.91 -6.86 19.53
N ILE A 149 5.64 -6.85 19.93
CA ILE A 149 5.22 -6.24 21.19
C ILE A 149 5.08 -7.26 22.33
N TYR A 150 5.01 -8.55 22.02
CA TYR A 150 4.71 -9.60 22.99
C TYR A 150 5.67 -9.58 24.18
N HIS A 151 6.98 -9.46 23.98
CA HIS A 151 7.97 -9.45 25.05
C HIS A 151 7.82 -8.27 26.02
N PHE A 152 7.25 -7.15 25.59
CA PHE A 152 6.94 -6.03 26.48
C PHE A 152 5.65 -6.24 27.27
N ASN A 153 4.86 -7.23 26.89
CA ASN A 153 3.51 -7.50 27.41
C ASN A 153 3.42 -8.86 28.09
N GLU A 154 4.52 -9.61 28.24
CA GLU A 154 4.54 -10.84 29.01
C GLU A 154 4.08 -10.58 30.44
N GLY A 155 3.08 -11.34 30.92
CA GLY A 155 2.48 -11.16 32.23
C GLY A 155 1.42 -10.05 32.33
N ILE A 156 1.15 -9.28 31.28
CA ILE A 156 -0.01 -8.38 31.21
C ILE A 156 -1.27 -9.22 30.96
N TYR A 157 -2.35 -8.90 31.68
CA TYR A 157 -3.63 -9.60 31.55
C TYR A 157 -4.12 -9.67 30.09
N GLY A 158 -4.44 -10.86 29.62
CA GLY A 158 -4.97 -11.11 28.28
C GLY A 158 -3.93 -11.26 27.16
N SER A 159 -2.62 -11.11 27.44
CA SER A 159 -1.57 -11.26 26.40
C SER A 159 -1.46 -12.69 25.90
N GLU A 160 -1.52 -13.68 26.79
CA GLU A 160 -1.51 -15.11 26.41
C GLU A 160 -2.77 -15.51 25.63
N ASP A 161 -3.93 -14.99 26.02
CA ASP A 161 -5.18 -15.23 25.30
C ASP A 161 -5.13 -14.64 23.90
N THR A 162 -4.57 -13.43 23.75
CA THR A 162 -4.39 -12.79 22.45
C THR A 162 -3.45 -13.60 21.55
N LYS A 163 -2.35 -14.14 22.12
CA LYS A 163 -1.42 -15.00 21.40
C LYS A 163 -2.11 -16.26 20.90
N ALA A 164 -2.84 -16.96 21.79
CA ALA A 164 -3.55 -18.19 21.45
C ALA A 164 -4.61 -17.94 20.35
N VAL A 165 -5.35 -16.83 20.41
CA VAL A 165 -6.33 -16.46 19.37
C VAL A 165 -5.64 -16.26 18.02
N ILE A 166 -4.51 -15.53 17.96
CA ILE A 166 -3.78 -15.28 16.71
C ILE A 166 -3.23 -16.59 16.13
N GLU A 167 -2.70 -17.47 16.97
CA GLU A 167 -2.16 -18.77 16.56
C GLU A 167 -3.26 -19.70 16.02
N ASN A 168 -4.39 -19.80 16.71
CA ASN A 168 -5.54 -20.60 16.28
C ASN A 168 -6.13 -20.11 14.94
N GLU A 169 -6.30 -18.81 14.77
CA GLU A 169 -6.79 -18.23 13.51
C GLU A 169 -5.85 -18.51 12.33
N LEU A 170 -4.54 -18.61 12.58
CA LEU A 170 -3.58 -18.97 11.54
C LEU A 170 -3.65 -20.46 11.16
N GLU A 171 -3.96 -21.35 12.09
CA GLU A 171 -4.14 -22.78 11.80
C GLU A 171 -5.25 -23.01 10.78
N ASP A 172 -6.32 -22.22 10.80
CA ASP A 172 -7.42 -22.28 9.84
C ASP A 172 -6.99 -21.96 8.40
N HIS A 173 -5.77 -21.43 8.22
CA HIS A 173 -5.19 -21.10 6.91
C HIS A 173 -4.03 -22.02 6.50
N TYR A 174 -3.74 -23.08 7.24
CA TYR A 174 -2.64 -24.01 6.91
C TYR A 174 -2.91 -24.88 5.65
N ASP A 175 -4.09 -24.83 5.11
CA ASP A 175 -4.36 -25.40 3.79
C ASP A 175 -3.73 -24.58 2.62
N LEU A 176 -3.38 -23.30 2.86
CA LEU A 176 -2.50 -22.53 1.97
C LEU A 176 -1.04 -22.97 2.16
N ALA A 177 -0.38 -23.45 1.09
CA ALA A 177 1.02 -23.86 1.15
C ALA A 177 1.94 -22.72 1.59
N ALA A 178 1.64 -21.53 1.14
CA ALA A 178 2.40 -20.33 1.50
C ALA A 178 2.40 -20.07 3.00
N VAL A 179 1.28 -20.22 3.69
CA VAL A 179 1.18 -20.04 5.15
C VAL A 179 2.08 -21.04 5.88
N LYS A 180 2.09 -22.32 5.45
CA LYS A 180 3.00 -23.34 5.99
C LYS A 180 4.47 -22.97 5.79
N LYS A 181 4.84 -22.51 4.59
CA LYS A 181 6.21 -22.06 4.30
C LYS A 181 6.65 -20.91 5.19
N LEU A 182 5.76 -19.95 5.43
CA LEU A 182 6.05 -18.81 6.30
C LEU A 182 6.18 -19.23 7.78
N ALA A 183 5.35 -20.16 8.24
CA ALA A 183 5.45 -20.73 9.59
C ALA A 183 6.79 -21.42 9.85
N LEU A 184 7.41 -22.01 8.83
CA LEU A 184 8.76 -22.60 8.90
C LEU A 184 9.90 -21.57 8.95
N LYS A 185 9.62 -20.27 8.96
CA LYS A 185 10.59 -19.17 9.03
C LYS A 185 11.67 -19.23 7.94
N GLY A 186 11.27 -19.60 6.71
CA GLY A 186 12.14 -19.67 5.53
C GLY A 186 12.50 -18.29 4.95
N LYS A 187 12.98 -18.27 3.71
CA LYS A 187 13.43 -17.05 3.03
C LYS A 187 12.31 -16.00 2.91
N SER A 188 11.12 -16.41 2.44
CA SER A 188 9.99 -15.50 2.26
C SER A 188 9.49 -14.90 3.59
N SER A 189 9.63 -15.63 4.71
CA SER A 189 9.36 -15.08 6.04
C SER A 189 10.32 -13.94 6.40
N LYS A 190 11.62 -14.10 6.07
CA LYS A 190 12.60 -13.03 6.26
C LYS A 190 12.34 -11.82 5.35
N PHE A 191 11.79 -12.04 4.16
CA PHE A 191 11.34 -10.94 3.30
C PHE A 191 10.18 -10.17 3.95
N ILE A 192 9.19 -10.87 4.50
CA ILE A 192 8.07 -10.24 5.23
C ILE A 192 8.57 -9.48 6.44
N ASP A 193 9.53 -10.02 7.19
CA ASP A 193 10.18 -9.31 8.30
C ASP A 193 10.90 -8.05 7.84
N LEU A 194 11.64 -8.14 6.73
CA LEU A 194 12.39 -7.01 6.20
C LEU A 194 11.45 -5.90 5.78
N VAL A 195 10.45 -6.18 4.93
CA VAL A 195 9.51 -5.15 4.47
C VAL A 195 8.70 -4.57 5.61
N GLY A 196 8.38 -5.37 6.64
CA GLY A 196 7.71 -4.91 7.86
C GLY A 196 8.43 -3.75 8.56
N GLN A 197 9.76 -3.64 8.41
CA GLN A 197 10.58 -2.58 9.02
C GLN A 197 10.38 -1.20 8.37
N LEU A 198 9.82 -1.13 7.15
CA LEU A 198 9.47 0.15 6.51
C LEU A 198 8.50 1.00 7.37
N ARG A 199 7.70 0.38 8.25
CA ARG A 199 6.81 1.10 9.17
C ARG A 199 7.52 1.94 10.22
N PHE A 200 8.78 1.64 10.52
CA PHE A 200 9.58 2.40 11.50
C PHE A 200 10.34 3.56 10.86
N GLN A 201 10.37 3.62 9.54
CA GLN A 201 11.01 4.69 8.80
C GLN A 201 10.00 5.81 8.56
N LYS A 202 10.17 6.91 9.29
CA LYS A 202 9.29 8.07 9.20
C LYS A 202 9.69 8.95 8.04
N ARG A 203 8.73 9.30 7.21
CA ARG A 203 8.91 10.30 6.16
C ARG A 203 9.04 11.70 6.78
N TRP A 204 9.77 12.60 6.10
CA TRP A 204 10.02 13.95 6.61
C TRP A 204 10.71 13.96 7.99
N ALA A 205 11.65 13.07 8.26
CA ALA A 205 12.26 12.83 9.56
C ALA A 205 12.87 14.07 10.25
N GLN A 206 13.11 15.13 9.48
CA GLN A 206 13.65 16.41 9.98
C GLN A 206 12.57 17.42 10.43
N SER A 207 11.30 17.12 10.25
CA SER A 207 10.19 18.03 10.58
C SER A 207 9.13 17.33 11.42
N PRO A 208 8.65 17.95 12.52
CA PRO A 208 7.51 17.42 13.24
C PRO A 208 6.30 17.42 12.31
N ARG A 209 5.50 16.36 12.34
CA ARG A 209 4.38 16.17 11.40
C ARG A 209 3.19 15.45 12.03
N VAL A 210 1.97 15.82 11.61
CA VAL A 210 0.72 15.14 11.98
C VAL A 210 -0.14 14.97 10.72
N PRO A 211 -0.59 13.72 10.43
CA PRO A 211 -0.13 12.47 11.05
C PRO A 211 1.33 12.15 10.71
N GLU A 212 2.02 11.44 11.59
CA GLU A 212 3.28 10.82 11.21
C GLU A 212 2.98 9.65 10.26
N THR A 213 3.47 9.70 9.03
CA THR A 213 3.40 8.60 8.08
C THR A 213 4.76 7.94 7.94
N SER A 214 4.77 6.64 7.79
CA SER A 214 5.95 5.84 7.50
C SER A 214 6.13 5.67 5.98
N VAL A 215 7.29 5.18 5.56
CA VAL A 215 7.50 4.73 4.18
C VAL A 215 6.50 3.63 3.83
N MET A 216 6.21 2.70 4.75
CA MET A 216 5.22 1.64 4.52
C MET A 216 3.82 2.19 4.24
N GLY A 217 3.33 3.12 5.03
CA GLY A 217 2.03 3.75 4.80
C GLY A 217 1.98 4.52 3.49
N HIS A 218 3.06 5.23 3.17
CA HIS A 218 3.19 5.98 1.93
C HIS A 218 3.06 5.11 0.68
N VAL A 219 3.77 3.99 0.60
CA VAL A 219 3.71 3.14 -0.60
C VAL A 219 2.30 2.58 -0.85
N LEU A 220 1.52 2.30 0.21
CA LEU A 220 0.13 1.90 0.05
C LEU A 220 -0.73 3.05 -0.50
N LEU A 221 -0.55 4.27 -0.01
CA LEU A 221 -1.28 5.44 -0.51
C LEU A 221 -0.98 5.68 -1.99
N VAL A 222 0.30 5.61 -2.39
CA VAL A 222 0.71 5.73 -3.80
C VAL A 222 0.11 4.61 -4.65
N ALA A 223 0.13 3.37 -4.16
CA ALA A 223 -0.45 2.22 -4.85
C ALA A 223 -1.97 2.37 -5.08
N ILE A 224 -2.72 2.79 -4.04
CA ILE A 224 -4.17 3.02 -4.14
C ILE A 224 -4.46 4.17 -5.12
N MET A 225 -3.75 5.29 -5.01
CA MET A 225 -3.92 6.40 -5.95
C MET A 225 -3.59 5.99 -7.38
N GLY A 226 -2.50 5.24 -7.59
CA GLY A 226 -2.12 4.66 -8.88
C GLY A 226 -3.20 3.76 -9.47
N TYR A 227 -3.77 2.86 -8.63
CA TYR A 227 -4.90 2.01 -9.03
C TYR A 227 -6.07 2.85 -9.58
N PHE A 228 -6.49 3.89 -8.87
CA PHE A 228 -7.62 4.72 -9.31
C PHE A 228 -7.28 5.59 -10.52
N CYS A 229 -6.04 6.02 -10.68
CA CYS A 229 -5.58 6.65 -11.92
C CYS A 229 -5.66 5.69 -13.11
N ALA A 230 -5.16 4.46 -12.97
CA ALA A 230 -5.19 3.45 -14.01
C ALA A 230 -6.64 3.09 -14.41
N VAL A 231 -7.55 2.91 -13.44
CA VAL A 231 -8.98 2.70 -13.71
C VAL A 231 -9.58 3.88 -14.48
N LYS A 232 -9.28 5.11 -14.09
CA LYS A 232 -9.76 6.33 -14.79
C LYS A 232 -9.23 6.42 -16.22
N LEU A 233 -8.03 5.92 -16.48
CA LEU A 233 -7.42 5.87 -17.81
C LEU A 233 -7.98 4.73 -18.68
N GLY A 234 -8.89 3.90 -18.19
CA GLY A 234 -9.39 2.73 -18.89
C GLY A 234 -8.31 1.68 -19.13
N ALA A 235 -7.37 1.54 -18.19
CA ALA A 235 -6.30 0.57 -18.27
C ALA A 235 -6.83 -0.87 -18.25
N CYS A 236 -6.19 -1.78 -18.98
CA CYS A 236 -6.46 -3.20 -18.86
C CYS A 236 -6.05 -3.74 -17.48
N ASP A 237 -6.58 -4.89 -17.07
CA ASP A 237 -6.37 -5.43 -15.73
C ASP A 237 -4.88 -5.62 -15.41
N GLU A 238 -4.08 -6.09 -16.35
CA GLU A 238 -2.65 -6.27 -16.17
C GLU A 238 -1.90 -4.95 -15.91
N ARG A 239 -2.28 -3.85 -16.61
CA ARG A 239 -1.74 -2.51 -16.38
C ARG A 239 -2.18 -1.96 -15.02
N ILE A 240 -3.46 -2.15 -14.62
CA ILE A 240 -3.95 -1.77 -13.28
C ILE A 240 -3.16 -2.47 -12.19
N VAL A 241 -2.93 -3.77 -12.34
CA VAL A 241 -2.13 -4.59 -11.40
C VAL A 241 -0.68 -4.10 -11.36
N GLY A 242 -0.08 -3.85 -12.54
CA GLY A 242 1.28 -3.35 -12.66
C GLY A 242 1.47 -2.01 -11.95
N ASP A 243 0.57 -1.05 -12.15
CA ASP A 243 0.61 0.27 -11.51
C ASP A 243 0.46 0.17 -10.00
N PHE A 244 -0.47 -0.67 -9.52
CA PHE A 244 -0.64 -0.90 -8.08
C PHE A 244 0.61 -1.52 -7.45
N LEU A 245 1.14 -2.59 -8.03
CA LEU A 245 2.32 -3.29 -7.48
C LEU A 245 3.58 -2.42 -7.57
N CYS A 246 3.77 -1.68 -8.65
CA CYS A 246 4.84 -0.71 -8.74
C CYS A 246 4.71 0.37 -7.64
N GLY A 247 3.52 0.94 -7.45
CA GLY A 247 3.27 1.88 -6.35
C GLY A 247 3.49 1.27 -4.97
N LEU A 248 3.23 -0.03 -4.78
CA LEU A 248 3.42 -0.72 -3.51
C LEU A 248 4.90 -1.03 -3.20
N PHE A 249 5.73 -1.24 -4.23
CA PHE A 249 7.12 -1.68 -4.07
C PHE A 249 8.16 -0.61 -4.47
N HIS A 250 7.78 0.57 -4.97
CA HIS A 250 8.72 1.56 -5.50
C HIS A 250 9.79 1.99 -4.49
N ASP A 251 9.44 2.17 -3.22
CA ASP A 251 10.36 2.53 -2.14
C ASP A 251 10.86 1.31 -1.33
N LEU A 252 10.70 0.09 -1.85
CA LEU A 252 11.22 -1.12 -1.19
C LEU A 252 12.73 -1.03 -0.87
N PRO A 253 13.60 -0.46 -1.75
CA PRO A 253 15.03 -0.32 -1.45
C PRO A 253 15.30 0.50 -0.19
N GLU A 254 14.42 1.42 0.19
CA GLU A 254 14.58 2.27 1.37
C GLU A 254 14.61 1.50 2.69
N VAL A 255 14.11 0.26 2.73
CA VAL A 255 14.25 -0.60 3.91
C VAL A 255 15.72 -0.81 4.30
N LEU A 256 16.64 -0.69 3.34
CA LEU A 256 18.09 -0.89 3.52
C LEU A 256 18.86 0.43 3.62
N THR A 257 18.44 1.48 2.91
CA THR A 257 19.14 2.77 2.82
C THR A 257 18.54 3.85 3.70
N ARG A 258 17.31 3.66 4.16
CA ARG A 258 16.41 4.66 4.73
C ARG A 258 16.01 5.73 3.71
N ASP A 259 14.94 6.45 4.02
CA ASP A 259 14.47 7.58 3.21
C ASP A 259 15.52 8.71 3.24
N ILE A 260 16.25 8.85 2.12
CA ILE A 260 17.21 9.95 1.91
C ILE A 260 16.45 11.10 1.25
N ILE A 261 16.30 12.19 1.98
CA ILE A 261 15.52 13.34 1.53
C ILE A 261 16.05 13.97 0.24
N SER A 262 15.14 14.40 -0.63
CA SER A 262 15.47 15.02 -1.93
C SER A 262 16.50 16.15 -1.89
N PRO A 263 16.51 17.06 -0.89
CA PRO A 263 17.56 18.08 -0.78
C PRO A 263 18.96 17.50 -0.64
N VAL A 264 19.12 16.37 0.07
CA VAL A 264 20.42 15.68 0.18
C VAL A 264 20.79 15.01 -1.13
N LYS A 265 19.85 14.28 -1.75
CA LYS A 265 20.07 13.63 -3.07
C LYS A 265 20.58 14.63 -4.11
N ARG A 266 20.10 15.87 -4.08
CA ARG A 266 20.44 16.94 -5.05
C ARG A 266 21.58 17.86 -4.59
N SER A 267 22.17 17.67 -3.42
CA SER A 267 23.18 18.58 -2.84
C SER A 267 24.49 18.58 -3.59
N VAL A 268 24.85 17.48 -4.24
CA VAL A 268 26.11 17.30 -4.99
C VAL A 268 25.78 16.63 -6.33
N PRO A 269 26.32 17.13 -7.45
CA PRO A 269 26.18 16.47 -8.75
C PRO A 269 26.65 15.01 -8.71
N GLY A 270 25.87 14.08 -9.20
CA GLY A 270 26.18 12.65 -9.25
C GLY A 270 25.90 11.87 -7.96
N LEU A 271 25.44 12.55 -6.88
CA LEU A 271 25.09 11.86 -5.63
C LEU A 271 23.83 10.99 -5.79
N ASP A 272 22.85 11.48 -6.55
CA ASP A 272 21.61 10.75 -6.83
C ASP A 272 21.89 9.44 -7.58
N GLU A 273 22.74 9.48 -8.62
CA GLU A 273 23.16 8.27 -9.34
C GLU A 273 23.97 7.30 -8.49
N LEU A 274 24.78 7.83 -7.57
CA LEU A 274 25.52 6.98 -6.62
C LEU A 274 24.56 6.25 -5.67
N ILE A 275 23.59 6.97 -5.10
CA ILE A 275 22.59 6.40 -4.21
C ILE A 275 21.79 5.31 -4.95
N LYS A 276 21.32 5.60 -6.17
CA LYS A 276 20.58 4.63 -7.00
C LYS A 276 21.38 3.35 -7.26
N ARG A 277 22.67 3.47 -7.66
CA ARG A 277 23.53 2.29 -7.82
C ARG A 277 23.75 1.49 -6.52
N MET A 278 23.78 2.19 -5.36
CA MET A 278 23.88 1.50 -4.07
C MET A 278 22.59 0.75 -3.76
N GLU A 279 21.44 1.37 -3.99
CA GLU A 279 20.10 0.75 -3.82
C GLU A 279 19.95 -0.49 -4.70
N GLU A 280 20.24 -0.39 -5.99
CA GLU A 280 20.21 -1.52 -6.94
C GLU A 280 21.10 -2.69 -6.47
N ARG A 281 22.33 -2.40 -6.03
CA ARG A 281 23.24 -3.41 -5.50
C ARG A 281 22.68 -4.06 -4.22
N MET A 282 22.15 -3.25 -3.30
CA MET A 282 21.61 -3.77 -2.04
C MET A 282 20.34 -4.60 -2.27
N VAL A 283 19.48 -4.22 -3.21
CA VAL A 283 18.35 -5.05 -3.64
C VAL A 283 18.83 -6.42 -4.11
N ALA A 284 19.83 -6.45 -5.01
CA ALA A 284 20.38 -7.69 -5.54
C ALA A 284 21.03 -8.57 -4.47
N GLU A 285 21.76 -7.99 -3.52
CA GLU A 285 22.51 -8.72 -2.50
C GLU A 285 21.68 -9.10 -1.27
N LYS A 286 20.63 -8.33 -0.91
CA LYS A 286 19.92 -8.47 0.36
C LYS A 286 18.45 -8.82 0.22
N ILE A 287 17.76 -8.33 -0.81
CA ILE A 287 16.32 -8.55 -1.00
C ILE A 287 16.07 -9.77 -1.88
N LEU A 288 16.63 -9.80 -3.09
CA LEU A 288 16.38 -10.90 -4.03
C LEU A 288 16.71 -12.29 -3.46
N PRO A 289 17.77 -12.51 -2.67
CA PRO A 289 18.06 -13.83 -2.08
C PRO A 289 16.98 -14.32 -1.10
N LEU A 290 16.11 -13.45 -0.60
CA LEU A 290 14.99 -13.78 0.28
C LEU A 290 13.75 -14.27 -0.48
N LEU A 291 13.75 -14.17 -1.80
CA LEU A 291 12.63 -14.50 -2.68
C LEU A 291 12.97 -15.67 -3.60
N PRO A 292 11.97 -16.42 -4.10
CA PRO A 292 12.16 -17.36 -5.20
C PRO A 292 12.74 -16.66 -6.43
N TYR A 293 13.61 -17.35 -7.15
CA TYR A 293 14.27 -16.78 -8.33
C TYR A 293 13.26 -16.33 -9.41
N THR A 294 12.15 -17.03 -9.53
CA THR A 294 11.06 -16.72 -10.48
C THR A 294 10.42 -15.34 -10.25
N TRP A 295 10.60 -14.74 -9.07
CA TRP A 295 10.03 -13.41 -8.74
C TRP A 295 11.03 -12.26 -8.91
N HIS A 296 12.33 -12.55 -9.14
CA HIS A 296 13.38 -11.55 -9.17
C HIS A 296 13.14 -10.49 -10.24
N GLU A 297 12.75 -10.93 -11.45
CA GLU A 297 12.48 -10.00 -12.56
C GLU A 297 11.29 -9.08 -12.28
N ASP A 298 10.26 -9.57 -11.58
CA ASP A 298 9.10 -8.75 -11.23
C ASP A 298 9.45 -7.73 -10.15
N ILE A 299 10.17 -8.13 -9.11
CA ILE A 299 10.61 -7.20 -8.06
C ILE A 299 11.53 -6.12 -8.65
N LEU A 300 12.46 -6.49 -9.50
CA LEU A 300 13.31 -5.50 -10.19
C LEU A 300 12.47 -4.58 -11.09
N TYR A 301 11.46 -5.12 -11.76
CA TYR A 301 10.56 -4.34 -12.61
C TYR A 301 9.76 -3.30 -11.83
N TYR A 302 9.41 -3.57 -10.55
CA TYR A 302 8.69 -2.63 -9.69
C TYR A 302 9.60 -1.64 -8.96
N THR A 303 10.88 -1.97 -8.76
CA THR A 303 11.80 -1.18 -7.93
C THR A 303 12.86 -0.40 -8.72
N GLN A 304 13.08 -0.74 -10.00
CA GLN A 304 14.03 -0.03 -10.86
C GLN A 304 13.29 0.88 -11.84
N ASP A 305 13.81 2.10 -12.03
CA ASP A 305 13.20 3.12 -12.90
C ASP A 305 11.68 3.29 -12.66
N GLU A 306 11.28 3.21 -11.40
CA GLU A 306 9.91 3.09 -10.90
C GLU A 306 8.96 4.17 -11.45
N PHE A 307 9.48 5.36 -11.74
CA PHE A 307 8.73 6.49 -12.29
C PHE A 307 8.86 6.67 -13.82
N SER A 308 9.47 5.71 -14.51
CA SER A 308 9.53 5.69 -15.96
C SER A 308 8.36 4.90 -16.55
N ASN A 309 7.73 5.45 -17.59
CA ASN A 309 6.73 4.72 -18.37
C ASN A 309 7.41 3.60 -19.13
N ARG A 310 6.93 2.36 -18.98
CA ARG A 310 7.58 1.17 -19.53
C ARG A 310 6.63 0.02 -19.77
N VAL A 311 7.08 -0.88 -20.64
CA VAL A 311 6.40 -2.13 -20.99
C VAL A 311 7.41 -3.26 -21.06
N ARG A 312 6.95 -4.53 -21.04
CA ARG A 312 7.75 -5.70 -21.40
C ARG A 312 7.41 -6.14 -22.82
N ILE A 313 8.43 -6.26 -23.66
CA ILE A 313 8.31 -6.78 -25.03
C ILE A 313 9.36 -7.89 -25.18
N ASP A 314 8.92 -9.11 -25.49
CA ASP A 314 9.79 -10.29 -25.60
C ASP A 314 10.73 -10.46 -24.39
N GLY A 315 10.20 -10.27 -23.17
CA GLY A 315 10.93 -10.37 -21.91
C GLY A 315 11.88 -9.21 -21.61
N LYS A 316 11.95 -8.18 -22.46
CA LYS A 316 12.80 -7.00 -22.25
C LYS A 316 11.99 -5.80 -21.81
N VAL A 317 12.54 -5.03 -20.89
CA VAL A 317 11.97 -3.74 -20.46
C VAL A 317 12.25 -2.69 -21.56
N VAL A 318 11.19 -2.05 -22.01
CA VAL A 318 11.25 -1.00 -23.03
C VAL A 318 10.59 0.27 -22.46
N HIS A 319 11.34 1.35 -22.40
CA HIS A 319 10.81 2.66 -22.01
C HIS A 319 10.02 3.26 -23.18
N THR A 320 8.88 3.87 -22.87
CA THR A 320 7.97 4.40 -23.88
C THR A 320 7.21 5.64 -23.35
N SER A 321 6.36 6.25 -24.15
CA SER A 321 5.51 7.33 -23.69
C SER A 321 4.18 6.81 -23.14
N ILE A 322 3.50 7.63 -22.33
CA ILE A 322 2.19 7.26 -21.78
C ILE A 322 1.11 7.20 -22.88
N GLU A 323 1.27 7.97 -23.94
CA GLU A 323 0.41 7.96 -25.13
C GLU A 323 0.54 6.62 -25.89
N GLU A 324 1.78 6.13 -26.03
CA GLU A 324 2.02 4.82 -26.64
C GLU A 324 1.50 3.68 -25.74
N ILE A 325 1.65 3.77 -24.41
CA ILE A 325 1.04 2.79 -23.49
C ILE A 325 -0.46 2.76 -23.75
N SER A 326 -1.13 3.91 -23.74
CA SER A 326 -2.59 3.98 -23.86
C SER A 326 -3.10 3.53 -25.24
N SER A 327 -2.38 3.84 -26.33
CA SER A 327 -2.84 3.54 -27.68
C SER A 327 -2.40 2.16 -28.21
N LYS A 328 -1.24 1.66 -27.79
CA LYS A 328 -0.61 0.47 -28.37
C LYS A 328 -0.48 -0.69 -27.39
N TYR A 329 -0.16 -0.40 -26.12
CA TYR A 329 0.24 -1.40 -25.15
C TYR A 329 -0.81 -1.61 -24.02
N ASN A 330 -1.97 -0.95 -24.09
CA ASN A 330 -3.06 -1.13 -23.12
C ASN A 330 -3.83 -2.42 -23.38
N LYS A 331 -3.14 -3.57 -23.27
CA LYS A 331 -3.69 -4.91 -23.44
C LYS A 331 -2.79 -5.94 -22.75
N PRO A 332 -3.28 -7.14 -22.42
CA PRO A 332 -2.49 -8.18 -21.77
C PRO A 332 -1.22 -8.57 -22.55
N GLY A 333 -0.18 -8.97 -21.82
CA GLY A 333 1.11 -9.43 -22.34
C GLY A 333 2.18 -8.34 -22.44
N PHE A 334 1.86 -7.09 -22.15
CA PHE A 334 2.84 -6.00 -22.17
C PHE A 334 3.28 -5.51 -20.78
N HIS A 335 2.60 -5.91 -19.71
CA HIS A 335 2.91 -5.53 -18.33
C HIS A 335 3.21 -4.03 -18.16
N ALA A 336 2.38 -3.20 -18.81
CA ALA A 336 2.60 -1.75 -18.87
C ALA A 336 2.54 -1.11 -17.47
N ILE A 337 3.43 -0.14 -17.23
CA ILE A 337 3.48 0.69 -16.01
C ILE A 337 3.50 2.16 -16.38
N ASP A 338 2.58 2.91 -15.77
CA ASP A 338 2.42 4.37 -15.94
C ASP A 338 3.32 5.15 -14.96
N GLY A 339 4.63 4.97 -15.06
CA GLY A 339 5.58 5.55 -14.11
C GLY A 339 5.44 7.05 -13.88
N SER A 340 5.14 7.81 -14.94
CA SER A 340 4.90 9.26 -14.83
C SER A 340 3.64 9.60 -14.01
N VAL A 341 2.60 8.78 -14.08
CA VAL A 341 1.39 8.92 -13.24
C VAL A 341 1.70 8.55 -11.80
N LEU A 342 2.44 7.45 -11.58
CA LEU A 342 2.89 7.04 -10.25
C LEU A 342 3.76 8.11 -9.60
N LYS A 343 4.64 8.80 -10.37
CA LYS A 343 5.39 9.97 -9.86
C LYS A 343 4.48 11.12 -9.47
N GLY A 344 3.38 11.31 -10.20
CA GLY A 344 2.34 12.26 -9.82
C GLY A 344 1.69 11.89 -8.48
N CYS A 345 1.38 10.61 -8.26
CA CYS A 345 0.80 10.10 -7.02
C CYS A 345 1.79 10.20 -5.83
N ASP A 346 3.07 9.88 -6.04
CA ASP A 346 4.13 10.03 -5.04
C ASP A 346 4.26 11.49 -4.56
N ASN A 347 4.39 12.43 -5.48
CA ASN A 347 4.49 13.85 -5.15
C ASN A 347 3.20 14.38 -4.52
N LEU A 348 2.03 13.89 -4.95
CA LEU A 348 0.75 14.24 -4.33
C LEU A 348 0.68 13.72 -2.89
N SER A 349 1.15 12.51 -2.62
CA SER A 349 1.26 11.99 -1.27
C SER A 349 2.16 12.87 -0.39
N ALA A 350 3.36 13.22 -0.87
CA ALA A 350 4.29 14.09 -0.15
C ALA A 350 3.69 15.48 0.12
N PHE A 351 2.95 16.04 -0.84
CA PHE A 351 2.24 17.31 -0.67
C PHE A 351 1.15 17.23 0.40
N VAL A 352 0.30 16.19 0.35
CA VAL A 352 -0.81 16.03 1.29
C VAL A 352 -0.32 15.81 2.71
N GLU A 353 0.79 15.10 2.89
CA GLU A 353 1.45 14.92 4.18
C GLU A 353 1.78 16.27 4.83
N VAL A 354 2.32 17.20 4.07
CA VAL A 354 2.63 18.56 4.55
C VAL A 354 1.36 19.38 4.76
N TRP A 355 0.45 19.33 3.79
CA TRP A 355 -0.79 20.10 3.86
C TRP A 355 -1.63 19.73 5.10
N LEU A 356 -1.79 18.42 5.39
CA LEU A 356 -2.49 17.94 6.58
C LEU A 356 -1.80 18.44 7.86
N SER A 357 -0.48 18.35 7.93
CA SER A 357 0.27 18.82 9.09
C SER A 357 0.05 20.32 9.36
N ARG A 358 0.11 21.15 8.31
CA ARG A 358 -0.17 22.58 8.40
C ARG A 358 -1.61 22.85 8.83
N ARG A 359 -2.56 22.09 8.29
CA ARG A 359 -3.97 22.17 8.70
C ARG A 359 -4.18 21.89 10.19
N TYR A 360 -3.33 21.04 10.78
CA TYR A 360 -3.30 20.78 12.23
C TYR A 360 -2.45 21.78 13.02
N GLY A 361 -1.97 22.84 12.39
CA GLY A 361 -1.20 23.90 13.02
C GLY A 361 0.27 23.58 13.25
N ILE A 362 0.79 22.52 12.60
CA ILE A 362 2.20 22.13 12.70
C ILE A 362 2.88 22.45 11.38
N THR A 363 3.86 23.34 11.42
CA THR A 363 4.60 23.77 10.25
C THR A 363 6.09 23.89 10.52
N SER A 364 6.88 23.87 9.46
CA SER A 364 8.30 24.24 9.45
C SER A 364 8.64 24.87 8.11
N LYS A 365 9.75 25.60 8.06
CA LYS A 365 10.23 26.23 6.83
C LYS A 365 10.38 25.20 5.69
N HIS A 366 10.91 24.02 5.98
CA HIS A 366 11.07 22.96 4.98
C HIS A 366 9.73 22.46 4.43
N MET A 367 8.71 22.36 5.29
CA MET A 367 7.37 21.93 4.87
C MET A 367 6.73 22.97 3.96
N GLU A 368 6.80 24.25 4.31
CA GLU A 368 6.25 25.34 3.51
C GLU A 368 6.93 25.45 2.14
N GLU A 369 8.27 25.37 2.12
CA GLU A 369 9.04 25.38 0.87
C GLU A 369 8.70 24.16 0.00
N GLY A 370 8.61 22.97 0.59
CA GLY A 370 8.26 21.72 -0.10
C GLY A 370 6.84 21.78 -0.69
N GLU A 371 5.84 22.18 0.09
CA GLU A 371 4.46 22.35 -0.38
C GLU A 371 4.38 23.30 -1.57
N ARG A 372 5.00 24.48 -1.44
CA ARG A 372 5.00 25.49 -2.49
C ARG A 372 5.66 25.00 -3.76
N ALA A 373 6.81 24.33 -3.64
CA ALA A 373 7.56 23.80 -4.78
C ALA A 373 6.75 22.72 -5.53
N ILE A 374 6.12 21.78 -4.81
CA ILE A 374 5.32 20.72 -5.42
C ILE A 374 4.08 21.32 -6.08
N ARG A 375 3.36 22.22 -5.41
CA ARG A 375 2.17 22.88 -5.97
C ARG A 375 2.48 23.61 -7.26
N GLU A 376 3.58 24.40 -7.33
CA GLU A 376 4.00 25.10 -8.55
C GLU A 376 4.42 24.12 -9.65
N GLN A 377 5.10 23.00 -9.31
CA GLN A 377 5.49 21.96 -10.27
C GLN A 377 4.29 21.30 -10.96
N TYR A 378 3.16 21.18 -10.25
CA TYR A 378 1.96 20.51 -10.77
C TYR A 378 0.84 21.45 -11.21
N LYS A 379 1.06 22.75 -11.17
CA LYS A 379 0.10 23.77 -11.62
C LYS A 379 -0.29 23.53 -13.09
N ASN A 380 -1.59 23.36 -13.32
CA ASN A 380 -2.15 23.07 -14.66
C ASN A 380 -1.57 21.80 -15.34
N LYS A 381 -1.02 20.86 -14.55
CA LYS A 381 -0.33 19.69 -15.10
C LYS A 381 -1.28 18.52 -15.32
N ILE A 382 -1.35 18.07 -16.57
CA ILE A 382 -2.05 16.84 -16.97
C ILE A 382 -1.01 15.79 -17.34
N ILE A 383 -1.12 14.58 -16.79
CA ILE A 383 -0.22 13.45 -17.08
C ILE A 383 -1.08 12.28 -17.53
N GLY A 384 -0.92 11.85 -18.79
CA GLY A 384 -1.63 10.72 -19.36
C GLY A 384 -3.17 10.84 -19.36
N GLY A 385 -3.72 12.04 -19.17
CA GLY A 385 -5.16 12.28 -19.02
C GLY A 385 -5.64 12.46 -17.58
N ILE A 386 -4.76 12.35 -16.59
CA ILE A 386 -5.03 12.70 -15.19
C ILE A 386 -4.65 14.16 -14.95
N ASP A 387 -5.62 14.98 -14.61
CA ASP A 387 -5.44 16.40 -14.29
C ASP A 387 -5.00 16.55 -12.83
N PHE A 388 -3.69 16.44 -12.60
CA PHE A 388 -3.10 16.67 -11.28
C PHE A 388 -3.25 18.12 -10.82
N GLY A 389 -3.17 19.09 -11.74
CA GLY A 389 -3.33 20.51 -11.42
C GLY A 389 -4.66 20.75 -10.71
N ARG A 390 -5.75 20.23 -11.25
CA ARG A 390 -7.08 20.30 -10.62
C ARG A 390 -7.11 19.63 -9.23
N VAL A 391 -6.44 18.48 -9.07
CA VAL A 391 -6.40 17.80 -7.76
C VAL A 391 -5.71 18.68 -6.72
N TYR A 392 -4.58 19.31 -7.05
CA TYR A 392 -3.88 20.24 -6.15
C TYR A 392 -4.71 21.48 -5.82
N ASP A 393 -5.51 22.00 -6.76
CA ASP A 393 -6.36 23.15 -6.59
C ASP A 393 -7.53 22.91 -5.61
N GLU A 394 -7.94 21.64 -5.43
CA GLU A 394 -8.94 21.27 -4.40
C GLU A 394 -8.43 21.46 -2.96
N PHE A 395 -7.11 21.54 -2.74
CA PHE A 395 -6.51 21.77 -1.45
C PHE A 395 -6.32 23.27 -1.22
N PRO A 396 -7.07 23.93 -0.30
CA PRO A 396 -6.92 25.35 -0.06
C PRO A 396 -5.54 25.70 0.46
N ILE A 397 -5.07 26.90 0.12
CA ILE A 397 -3.85 27.47 0.69
C ILE A 397 -4.09 27.70 2.18
N ILE A 398 -3.15 27.29 3.00
CA ILE A 398 -3.15 27.52 4.44
C ILE A 398 -2.22 28.69 4.72
N ASP A 399 -2.78 29.77 5.27
CA ASP A 399 -2.04 31.00 5.65
C ASP A 399 -1.21 30.80 6.90
#